data_1a9abb048904fef030bddda4bb85b82e
#
_entry.id   1a9abb048904fef030bddda4bb85b82e
#
_cell.length_a   1.000
_cell.length_b   1.000
_cell.length_c   1.000
_cell.angle_alpha   90.00
_cell.angle_beta   90.00
_cell.angle_gamma   90.00
#
_symmetry.space_group_name_H-M   'P 1'
#
loop_
_entity.id
_entity.type
_entity.pdbx_description
1 polymer ?
#
loop_
_entity_poly.entity_id
_entity_poly.type
_entity_poly.pdbx_seq_one_letter_code
_entity_poly.pdbx_strand_id
1 'polypeptide(L)'
;MDTRQVLARPYVKRLFVARFISNFGNGMGPIALAFGILALPNGSANLLGLVLGTTTVIFLLVAPFGGVIADKYGRARMVGLTDFLAGSVLLIQAWYFAMGDVPVAVLLLVNGAYGVFWGVFWPAFSGIIPAVVPSEGLQKGNALNQLLTNSGLIIGAACAGILIDQYGAAATLAIDAASFMISGFMIFSFRHLTPRAVHSENTVLADLRHGWQVFISFKWIVVLVLSWSFLVMCWAAAENVLGPLIALEHFNGAKSWSLVITAESVGLIVGSIIALKIKPKYPLRFLQLSSFTLTFYIFTMAKPQSLFVIAFAAFLFGITLDLWGTFWNTAMQKKVPREVLSRVASFDAMGSMMFRPIGLAIAAPLSALFGIENFLYILAGVTVVAITLSFLNKEVRNMSFEDLGNDQKSLR
;
A
#
# COMPACT_ATOMS: atom_id res chain seq x y z
N MET A 1 12.75 -16.98 -21.55
CA MET A 1 11.38 -17.55 -21.51
C MET A 1 10.39 -16.51 -22.02
N ASP A 2 9.43 -16.89 -22.91
CA ASP A 2 8.41 -15.97 -23.42
C ASP A 2 7.20 -15.90 -22.47
N THR A 3 6.39 -14.83 -22.58
CA THR A 3 5.17 -14.62 -21.76
C THR A 3 4.21 -15.80 -21.83
N ARG A 4 4.03 -16.36 -23.04
CA ARG A 4 3.20 -17.55 -23.25
C ARG A 4 3.70 -18.77 -22.47
N GLN A 5 5.02 -18.95 -22.42
CA GLN A 5 5.66 -20.05 -21.67
C GLN A 5 5.54 -19.88 -20.15
N VAL A 6 5.55 -18.64 -19.64
CA VAL A 6 5.28 -18.33 -18.22
C VAL A 6 3.84 -18.69 -17.89
N LEU A 7 2.88 -18.24 -18.70
CA LEU A 7 1.46 -18.50 -18.52
C LEU A 7 1.03 -19.96 -18.77
N ALA A 8 1.80 -20.73 -19.54
CA ALA A 8 1.54 -22.16 -19.76
C ALA A 8 1.77 -23.01 -18.51
N ARG A 9 2.46 -22.48 -17.50
CA ARG A 9 2.67 -23.19 -16.23
C ARG A 9 1.36 -23.30 -15.44
N PRO A 10 0.97 -24.50 -14.97
CA PRO A 10 -0.38 -24.76 -14.45
C PRO A 10 -0.78 -23.87 -13.27
N TYR A 11 0.16 -23.52 -12.40
CA TYR A 11 -0.13 -22.74 -11.19
C TYR A 11 0.06 -21.23 -11.36
N VAL A 12 0.87 -20.80 -12.33
CA VAL A 12 1.14 -19.38 -12.60
C VAL A 12 -0.11 -18.66 -13.07
N LYS A 13 -0.84 -19.24 -14.03
CA LYS A 13 -2.13 -18.68 -14.49
C LYS A 13 -3.12 -18.56 -13.35
N ARG A 14 -3.21 -19.61 -12.50
CA ARG A 14 -4.12 -19.63 -11.36
C ARG A 14 -3.74 -18.56 -10.32
N LEU A 15 -2.45 -18.41 -10.02
CA LEU A 15 -1.94 -17.34 -9.14
C LEU A 15 -2.32 -15.95 -9.67
N PHE A 16 -2.10 -15.70 -10.95
CA PHE A 16 -2.36 -14.38 -11.53
C PHE A 16 -3.86 -14.06 -11.58
N VAL A 17 -4.72 -15.03 -11.88
CA VAL A 17 -6.18 -14.84 -11.82
C VAL A 17 -6.62 -14.58 -10.38
N ALA A 18 -6.10 -15.33 -9.40
CA ALA A 18 -6.38 -15.09 -7.98
C ALA A 18 -5.97 -13.67 -7.56
N ARG A 19 -4.78 -13.22 -7.97
CA ARG A 19 -4.28 -11.86 -7.68
C ARG A 19 -5.12 -10.77 -8.30
N PHE A 20 -5.54 -10.94 -9.56
CA PHE A 20 -6.46 -10.00 -10.19
C PHE A 20 -7.77 -9.89 -9.42
N ILE A 21 -8.38 -11.03 -9.05
CA ILE A 21 -9.65 -11.07 -8.31
C ILE A 21 -9.51 -10.39 -6.94
N SER A 22 -8.47 -10.72 -6.14
CA SER A 22 -8.31 -10.09 -4.83
C SER A 22 -7.95 -8.61 -4.92
N ASN A 23 -7.21 -8.17 -5.96
CA ASN A 23 -6.93 -6.75 -6.14
C ASN A 23 -8.12 -5.97 -6.69
N PHE A 24 -9.04 -6.62 -7.41
CA PHE A 24 -10.33 -6.02 -7.73
C PHE A 24 -11.13 -5.69 -6.46
N GLY A 25 -11.19 -6.59 -5.49
CA GLY A 25 -11.75 -6.31 -4.17
C GLY A 25 -10.98 -5.21 -3.44
N ASN A 26 -9.66 -5.31 -3.35
CA ASN A 26 -8.80 -4.29 -2.72
C ASN A 26 -9.01 -2.88 -3.28
N GLY A 27 -9.38 -2.75 -4.56
CA GLY A 27 -9.70 -1.45 -5.16
C GLY A 27 -11.02 -0.86 -4.65
N MET A 28 -12.00 -1.70 -4.29
CA MET A 28 -13.32 -1.23 -3.85
C MET A 28 -13.50 -1.21 -2.33
N GLY A 29 -12.87 -2.15 -1.61
CA GLY A 29 -13.09 -2.35 -0.17
C GLY A 29 -12.86 -1.09 0.68
N PRO A 30 -11.73 -0.37 0.55
CA PRO A 30 -11.48 0.86 1.31
C PRO A 30 -12.51 1.96 1.06
N ILE A 31 -13.00 2.10 -0.18
CA ILE A 31 -14.02 3.08 -0.54
C ILE A 31 -15.35 2.67 0.10
N ALA A 32 -15.74 1.39 -0.03
CA ALA A 32 -16.97 0.87 0.55
C ALA A 32 -16.97 0.96 2.09
N LEU A 33 -15.82 0.67 2.72
CA LEU A 33 -15.68 0.81 4.17
C LEU A 33 -15.83 2.28 4.62
N ALA A 34 -15.17 3.22 3.94
CA ALA A 34 -15.23 4.63 4.29
C ALA A 34 -16.67 5.18 4.19
N PHE A 35 -17.31 4.99 3.04
CA PHE A 35 -18.70 5.46 2.85
C PHE A 35 -19.72 4.66 3.66
N GLY A 36 -19.45 3.37 3.91
CA GLY A 36 -20.27 2.55 4.81
C GLY A 36 -20.24 3.09 6.24
N ILE A 37 -19.05 3.38 6.81
CA ILE A 37 -18.93 3.94 8.15
C ILE A 37 -19.57 5.33 8.23
N LEU A 38 -19.33 6.20 7.25
CA LEU A 38 -19.88 7.56 7.26
C LEU A 38 -21.43 7.59 7.10
N ALA A 39 -22.01 6.54 6.55
CA ALA A 39 -23.48 6.39 6.42
C ALA A 39 -24.16 5.79 7.66
N LEU A 40 -23.41 5.27 8.65
CA LEU A 40 -23.99 4.73 9.88
C LEU A 40 -24.63 5.84 10.74
N PRO A 41 -25.66 5.56 11.54
CA PRO A 41 -26.28 6.53 12.45
C PRO A 41 -25.28 7.20 13.39
N ASN A 42 -24.29 6.45 13.89
CA ASN A 42 -23.18 6.94 14.72
C ASN A 42 -21.88 7.10 13.91
N GLY A 43 -21.99 7.15 12.59
CA GLY A 43 -20.87 7.26 11.67
C GLY A 43 -20.17 8.62 11.80
N SER A 44 -18.84 8.60 11.72
CA SER A 44 -18.04 9.83 11.79
C SER A 44 -16.66 9.61 11.20
N ALA A 45 -16.00 10.71 10.82
CA ALA A 45 -14.60 10.68 10.42
C ALA A 45 -13.67 10.17 11.53
N ASN A 46 -14.02 10.43 12.82
CA ASN A 46 -13.31 9.87 13.96
C ASN A 46 -13.36 8.35 13.99
N LEU A 47 -14.55 7.78 13.79
CA LEU A 47 -14.72 6.33 13.76
C LEU A 47 -13.98 5.72 12.57
N LEU A 48 -14.04 6.35 11.39
CA LEU A 48 -13.30 5.93 10.21
C LEU A 48 -11.78 5.93 10.47
N GLY A 49 -11.25 7.03 11.01
CA GLY A 49 -9.84 7.13 11.36
C GLY A 49 -9.39 6.09 12.38
N LEU A 50 -10.22 5.82 13.40
CA LEU A 50 -9.97 4.81 14.41
C LEU A 50 -9.91 3.39 13.82
N VAL A 51 -10.86 3.04 12.95
CA VAL A 51 -10.93 1.74 12.29
C VAL A 51 -9.73 1.51 11.38
N LEU A 52 -9.41 2.46 10.51
CA LEU A 52 -8.25 2.39 9.62
C LEU A 52 -6.92 2.42 10.39
N GLY A 53 -6.86 3.21 11.47
CA GLY A 53 -5.74 3.27 12.39
C GLY A 53 -5.48 1.92 13.07
N THR A 54 -6.53 1.26 13.55
CA THR A 54 -6.47 -0.08 14.16
C THR A 54 -5.88 -1.09 13.19
N THR A 55 -6.38 -1.15 11.96
CA THR A 55 -5.82 -2.02 10.90
C THR A 55 -4.32 -1.77 10.72
N THR A 56 -3.92 -0.50 10.61
CA THR A 56 -2.52 -0.14 10.33
C THR A 56 -1.60 -0.44 11.50
N VAL A 57 -2.02 -0.14 12.74
CA VAL A 57 -1.22 -0.46 13.94
C VAL A 57 -0.98 -1.96 14.05
N ILE A 58 -2.04 -2.76 13.90
CA ILE A 58 -1.93 -4.22 14.00
C ILE A 58 -1.08 -4.79 12.86
N PHE A 59 -1.26 -4.28 11.63
CA PHE A 59 -0.38 -4.63 10.52
C PHE A 59 1.09 -4.38 10.86
N LEU A 60 1.46 -3.19 11.35
CA LEU A 60 2.83 -2.84 11.71
C LEU A 60 3.42 -3.74 12.81
N LEU A 61 2.59 -4.15 13.77
CA LEU A 61 3.01 -5.06 14.84
C LEU A 61 3.24 -6.49 14.35
N VAL A 62 2.46 -6.96 13.38
CA VAL A 62 2.49 -8.35 12.89
C VAL A 62 3.46 -8.55 11.73
N ALA A 63 3.62 -7.57 10.84
CA ALA A 63 4.41 -7.69 9.62
C ALA A 63 5.86 -8.19 9.82
N PRO A 64 6.61 -7.82 10.89
CA PRO A 64 7.95 -8.35 11.15
C PRO A 64 7.99 -9.86 11.36
N PHE A 65 6.91 -10.43 11.89
CA PHE A 65 6.78 -11.86 12.17
C PHE A 65 6.20 -12.64 10.99
N GLY A 66 5.54 -11.94 10.05
CA GLY A 66 4.83 -12.55 8.93
C GLY A 66 5.73 -13.43 8.05
N GLY A 67 6.98 -13.01 7.82
CA GLY A 67 7.97 -13.79 7.06
C GLY A 67 8.33 -15.11 7.76
N VAL A 68 8.59 -15.07 9.06
CA VAL A 68 8.91 -16.25 9.88
C VAL A 68 7.73 -17.23 9.88
N ILE A 69 6.51 -16.73 10.04
CA ILE A 69 5.29 -17.53 9.99
C ILE A 69 5.14 -18.17 8.60
N ALA A 70 5.36 -17.40 7.52
CA ALA A 70 5.25 -17.91 6.16
C ALA A 70 6.27 -18.99 5.83
N ASP A 71 7.50 -18.84 6.29
CA ASP A 71 8.57 -19.83 6.09
C ASP A 71 8.31 -21.10 6.89
N LYS A 72 7.81 -20.97 8.14
CA LYS A 72 7.47 -22.11 9.01
C LYS A 72 6.31 -22.96 8.46
N TYR A 73 5.28 -22.32 7.91
CA TYR A 73 4.03 -23.00 7.52
C TYR A 73 3.86 -23.19 6.02
N GLY A 74 4.73 -22.59 5.21
CA GLY A 74 4.69 -22.59 3.74
C GLY A 74 3.97 -21.37 3.17
N ARG A 75 4.65 -20.65 2.28
CA ARG A 75 4.23 -19.32 1.77
C ARG A 75 2.85 -19.35 1.10
N ALA A 76 2.63 -20.25 0.11
CA ALA A 76 1.33 -20.32 -0.57
C ALA A 76 0.19 -20.77 0.37
N ARG A 77 0.50 -21.61 1.37
CA ARG A 77 -0.47 -21.99 2.41
C ARG A 77 -0.88 -20.77 3.24
N MET A 78 0.10 -19.96 3.67
CA MET A 78 -0.19 -18.77 4.49
C MET A 78 -0.94 -17.71 3.69
N VAL A 79 -0.55 -17.41 2.45
CA VAL A 79 -1.29 -16.47 1.61
C VAL A 79 -2.72 -16.94 1.36
N GLY A 80 -2.91 -18.22 0.99
CA GLY A 80 -4.27 -18.75 0.77
C GLY A 80 -5.15 -18.71 2.02
N LEU A 81 -4.56 -19.05 3.19
CA LEU A 81 -5.27 -19.02 4.47
C LEU A 81 -5.60 -17.59 4.91
N THR A 82 -4.65 -16.66 4.84
CA THR A 82 -4.88 -15.26 5.23
C THR A 82 -5.88 -14.56 4.33
N ASP A 83 -5.87 -14.78 3.02
CA ASP A 83 -6.90 -14.26 2.11
C ASP A 83 -8.27 -14.83 2.47
N PHE A 84 -8.38 -16.16 2.67
CA PHE A 84 -9.66 -16.78 3.02
C PHE A 84 -10.22 -16.27 4.36
N LEU A 85 -9.38 -16.16 5.39
CA LEU A 85 -9.77 -15.64 6.70
C LEU A 85 -10.11 -14.14 6.63
N ALA A 86 -9.34 -13.34 5.87
CA ALA A 86 -9.64 -11.94 5.63
C ALA A 86 -11.02 -11.77 4.98
N GLY A 87 -11.30 -12.52 3.92
CA GLY A 87 -12.63 -12.53 3.30
C GLY A 87 -13.74 -12.94 4.27
N SER A 88 -13.49 -13.93 5.13
CA SER A 88 -14.47 -14.39 6.12
C SER A 88 -14.82 -13.31 7.14
N VAL A 89 -13.84 -12.59 7.69
CA VAL A 89 -14.12 -11.49 8.65
C VAL A 89 -14.74 -10.27 7.95
N LEU A 90 -14.35 -9.96 6.72
CA LEU A 90 -14.97 -8.90 5.94
C LEU A 90 -16.42 -9.24 5.58
N LEU A 91 -16.75 -10.51 5.38
CA LEU A 91 -18.15 -10.94 5.15
C LEU A 91 -19.01 -10.73 6.41
N ILE A 92 -18.45 -10.98 7.61
CA ILE A 92 -19.11 -10.62 8.88
C ILE A 92 -19.38 -9.11 8.93
N GLN A 93 -18.40 -8.30 8.55
CA GLN A 93 -18.58 -6.85 8.50
C GLN A 93 -19.67 -6.43 7.51
N ALA A 94 -19.66 -6.99 6.30
CA ALA A 94 -20.69 -6.73 5.29
C ALA A 94 -22.09 -7.09 5.79
N TRP A 95 -22.22 -8.20 6.53
CA TRP A 95 -23.46 -8.61 7.18
C TRP A 95 -23.99 -7.54 8.15
N TYR A 96 -23.13 -7.02 9.05
CA TYR A 96 -23.52 -5.97 9.98
C TYR A 96 -23.92 -4.67 9.25
N PHE A 97 -23.21 -4.29 8.20
CA PHE A 97 -23.61 -3.13 7.38
C PHE A 97 -24.97 -3.34 6.70
N ALA A 98 -25.31 -4.57 6.28
CA ALA A 98 -26.61 -4.89 5.72
C ALA A 98 -27.75 -4.78 6.76
N MET A 99 -27.45 -4.99 8.05
CA MET A 99 -28.40 -4.81 9.14
C MET A 99 -28.62 -3.32 9.50
N GLY A 100 -27.77 -2.41 9.01
CA GLY A 100 -27.86 -0.97 9.24
C GLY A 100 -27.34 -0.50 10.61
N ASP A 101 -26.91 -1.42 11.46
CA ASP A 101 -26.28 -1.10 12.76
C ASP A 101 -25.00 -1.94 12.93
N VAL A 102 -23.87 -1.25 13.07
CA VAL A 102 -22.57 -1.89 13.23
C VAL A 102 -21.95 -1.46 14.56
N PRO A 103 -21.89 -2.34 15.57
CA PRO A 103 -21.20 -2.03 16.82
C PRO A 103 -19.73 -1.65 16.57
N VAL A 104 -19.25 -0.59 17.23
CA VAL A 104 -17.86 -0.15 17.12
C VAL A 104 -16.88 -1.30 17.41
N ALA A 105 -17.19 -2.14 18.39
CA ALA A 105 -16.38 -3.31 18.72
C ALA A 105 -16.22 -4.26 17.53
N VAL A 106 -17.29 -4.49 16.73
CA VAL A 106 -17.22 -5.35 15.54
C VAL A 106 -16.31 -4.72 14.48
N LEU A 107 -16.44 -3.40 14.24
CA LEU A 107 -15.55 -2.68 13.31
C LEU A 107 -14.09 -2.83 13.72
N LEU A 108 -13.76 -2.63 14.99
CA LEU A 108 -12.39 -2.72 15.50
C LEU A 108 -11.85 -4.15 15.46
N LEU A 109 -12.65 -5.14 15.86
CA LEU A 109 -12.24 -6.56 15.86
C LEU A 109 -12.01 -7.08 14.43
N VAL A 110 -12.95 -6.81 13.51
CA VAL A 110 -12.82 -7.24 12.11
C VAL A 110 -11.62 -6.59 11.45
N ASN A 111 -11.49 -5.27 11.57
CA ASN A 111 -10.38 -4.56 10.94
C ASN A 111 -9.05 -4.82 11.63
N GLY A 112 -9.06 -5.11 12.94
CA GLY A 112 -7.90 -5.61 13.65
C GLY A 112 -7.45 -6.98 13.15
N ALA A 113 -8.37 -7.93 13.01
CA ALA A 113 -8.10 -9.25 12.43
C ALA A 113 -7.60 -9.14 10.97
N TYR A 114 -8.21 -8.25 10.17
CA TYR A 114 -7.73 -7.95 8.83
C TYR A 114 -6.28 -7.45 8.84
N GLY A 115 -5.93 -6.58 9.79
CA GLY A 115 -4.55 -6.11 9.99
C GLY A 115 -3.56 -7.25 10.27
N VAL A 116 -3.96 -8.24 11.10
CA VAL A 116 -3.15 -9.46 11.35
C VAL A 116 -2.93 -10.23 10.05
N PHE A 117 -4.00 -10.51 9.30
CA PHE A 117 -3.91 -11.29 8.06
C PHE A 117 -3.07 -10.57 7.01
N TRP A 118 -3.21 -9.27 6.88
CA TRP A 118 -2.42 -8.45 5.96
C TRP A 118 -0.93 -8.41 6.34
N GLY A 119 -0.62 -8.36 7.65
CA GLY A 119 0.75 -8.42 8.16
C GLY A 119 1.48 -9.73 7.85
N VAL A 120 0.75 -10.85 7.79
CA VAL A 120 1.31 -12.16 7.39
C VAL A 120 1.33 -12.30 5.87
N PHE A 121 0.30 -11.78 5.16
CA PHE A 121 0.14 -11.91 3.72
C PHE A 121 1.33 -11.34 2.94
N TRP A 122 1.72 -10.08 3.22
CA TRP A 122 2.73 -9.37 2.43
C TRP A 122 4.09 -10.07 2.38
N PRO A 123 4.71 -10.43 3.52
CA PRO A 123 5.97 -11.17 3.50
C PRO A 123 5.83 -12.56 2.87
N ALA A 124 4.69 -13.24 3.10
CA ALA A 124 4.43 -14.54 2.51
C ALA A 124 4.35 -14.47 0.99
N PHE A 125 3.64 -13.47 0.46
CA PHE A 125 3.40 -13.31 -0.99
C PHE A 125 4.69 -13.00 -1.77
N SER A 126 5.61 -12.21 -1.19
CA SER A 126 6.88 -11.83 -1.83
C SER A 126 7.70 -13.02 -2.35
N GLY A 127 7.57 -14.18 -1.71
CA GLY A 127 8.28 -15.39 -2.09
C GLY A 127 7.50 -16.41 -2.93
N ILE A 128 6.23 -16.13 -3.28
CA ILE A 128 5.45 -17.09 -4.09
C ILE A 128 5.85 -17.06 -5.56
N ILE A 129 6.06 -15.88 -6.15
CA ILE A 129 6.42 -15.78 -7.56
C ILE A 129 7.71 -16.53 -7.89
N PRO A 130 8.82 -16.38 -7.11
CA PRO A 130 10.02 -17.18 -7.32
C PRO A 130 9.83 -18.69 -7.14
N ALA A 131 8.84 -19.12 -6.35
CA ALA A 131 8.56 -20.53 -6.14
C ALA A 131 7.80 -21.19 -7.31
N VAL A 132 7.02 -20.41 -8.09
CA VAL A 132 6.19 -20.95 -9.17
C VAL A 132 6.68 -20.58 -10.57
N VAL A 133 7.54 -19.55 -10.70
CA VAL A 133 8.11 -19.07 -11.94
C VAL A 133 9.61 -19.39 -11.96
N PRO A 134 10.14 -20.07 -12.99
CA PRO A 134 11.57 -20.30 -13.13
C PRO A 134 12.38 -19.00 -13.23
N SER A 135 13.66 -19.06 -12.84
CA SER A 135 14.59 -17.91 -12.81
C SER A 135 14.61 -17.10 -14.11
N GLU A 136 14.60 -17.78 -15.27
CA GLU A 136 14.61 -17.16 -16.61
C GLU A 136 13.30 -16.42 -16.95
N GLY A 137 12.22 -16.71 -16.23
CA GLY A 137 10.89 -16.10 -16.39
C GLY A 137 10.51 -15.08 -15.32
N LEU A 138 11.31 -14.91 -14.25
CA LEU A 138 10.96 -14.12 -13.08
C LEU A 138 10.63 -12.66 -13.42
N GLN A 139 11.42 -12.02 -14.28
CA GLN A 139 11.16 -10.64 -14.68
C GLN A 139 9.78 -10.48 -15.35
N LYS A 140 9.44 -11.41 -16.25
CA LYS A 140 8.12 -11.41 -16.92
C LYS A 140 7.00 -11.79 -15.97
N GLY A 141 7.23 -12.74 -15.07
CA GLY A 141 6.28 -13.11 -14.01
C GLY A 141 5.94 -11.95 -13.10
N ASN A 142 6.94 -11.21 -12.64
CA ASN A 142 6.76 -10.00 -11.82
C ASN A 142 6.02 -8.89 -12.59
N ALA A 143 6.38 -8.65 -13.84
CA ALA A 143 5.72 -7.66 -14.68
C ALA A 143 4.24 -7.99 -14.92
N LEU A 144 3.91 -9.26 -15.20
CA LEU A 144 2.53 -9.71 -15.34
C LEU A 144 1.75 -9.61 -14.03
N ASN A 145 2.35 -9.98 -12.90
CA ASN A 145 1.74 -9.81 -11.59
C ASN A 145 1.42 -8.33 -11.31
N GLN A 146 2.35 -7.42 -11.57
CA GLN A 146 2.15 -5.98 -11.37
C GLN A 146 1.05 -5.44 -12.28
N LEU A 147 1.04 -5.83 -13.55
CA LEU A 147 -0.01 -5.43 -14.50
C LEU A 147 -1.40 -5.86 -14.03
N LEU A 148 -1.54 -7.12 -13.61
CA LEU A 148 -2.83 -7.67 -13.15
C LEU A 148 -3.25 -7.08 -11.79
N THR A 149 -2.31 -6.84 -10.89
CA THR A 149 -2.55 -6.13 -9.62
C THR A 149 -3.10 -4.73 -9.88
N ASN A 150 -2.41 -3.93 -10.69
CA ASN A 150 -2.84 -2.56 -11.00
C ASN A 150 -4.17 -2.54 -11.76
N SER A 151 -4.36 -3.46 -12.72
CA SER A 151 -5.63 -3.57 -13.46
C SER A 151 -6.80 -3.91 -12.51
N GLY A 152 -6.60 -4.83 -11.58
CA GLY A 152 -7.60 -5.17 -10.56
C GLY A 152 -7.96 -3.95 -9.70
N LEU A 153 -6.97 -3.26 -9.15
CA LEU A 153 -7.16 -2.06 -8.34
C LEU A 153 -7.94 -0.96 -9.06
N ILE A 154 -7.57 -0.66 -10.32
CA ILE A 154 -8.22 0.37 -11.13
C ILE A 154 -9.69 0.01 -11.38
N ILE A 155 -9.94 -1.21 -11.87
CA ILE A 155 -11.30 -1.65 -12.19
C ILE A 155 -12.14 -1.71 -10.91
N GLY A 156 -11.57 -2.20 -9.80
CA GLY A 156 -12.23 -2.23 -8.50
C GLY A 156 -12.62 -0.83 -8.01
N ALA A 157 -11.67 0.11 -8.03
CA ALA A 157 -11.92 1.48 -7.62
C ALA A 157 -12.99 2.16 -8.51
N ALA A 158 -12.91 1.98 -9.83
CA ALA A 158 -13.89 2.52 -10.77
C ALA A 158 -15.32 1.95 -10.56
N CYS A 159 -15.41 0.65 -10.24
CA CYS A 159 -16.69 0.00 -9.95
C CYS A 159 -17.25 0.38 -8.57
N ALA A 160 -16.39 0.69 -7.60
CA ALA A 160 -16.79 0.92 -6.20
C ALA A 160 -17.90 1.97 -6.07
N GLY A 161 -17.73 3.14 -6.69
CA GLY A 161 -18.72 4.21 -6.59
C GLY A 161 -20.08 3.86 -7.19
N ILE A 162 -20.09 3.10 -8.30
CA ILE A 162 -21.32 2.63 -8.95
C ILE A 162 -22.01 1.59 -8.07
N LEU A 163 -21.24 0.64 -7.54
CA LEU A 163 -21.78 -0.43 -6.69
C LEU A 163 -22.34 0.13 -5.37
N ILE A 164 -21.64 1.10 -4.76
CA ILE A 164 -22.10 1.74 -3.53
C ILE A 164 -23.38 2.53 -3.78
N ASP A 165 -23.45 3.28 -4.88
CA ASP A 165 -24.61 4.08 -5.26
C ASP A 165 -25.85 3.20 -5.53
N GLN A 166 -25.69 2.06 -6.21
CA GLN A 166 -26.80 1.19 -6.62
C GLN A 166 -27.19 0.15 -5.57
N TYR A 167 -26.22 -0.42 -4.86
CA TYR A 167 -26.43 -1.59 -3.99
C TYR A 167 -25.98 -1.36 -2.54
N GLY A 168 -25.42 -0.18 -2.25
CA GLY A 168 -24.93 0.18 -0.92
C GLY A 168 -23.54 -0.38 -0.58
N ALA A 169 -22.98 0.12 0.53
CA ALA A 169 -21.66 -0.29 1.01
C ALA A 169 -21.61 -1.77 1.42
N ALA A 170 -22.69 -2.30 1.99
CA ALA A 170 -22.77 -3.70 2.43
C ALA A 170 -22.54 -4.69 1.28
N ALA A 171 -23.23 -4.49 0.15
CA ALA A 171 -23.08 -5.35 -1.03
C ALA A 171 -21.66 -5.25 -1.62
N THR A 172 -21.11 -4.04 -1.67
CA THR A 172 -19.76 -3.80 -2.18
C THR A 172 -18.70 -4.48 -1.30
N LEU A 173 -18.83 -4.40 0.04
CA LEU A 173 -17.97 -5.11 0.99
C LEU A 173 -18.14 -6.64 0.88
N ALA A 174 -19.35 -7.15 0.61
CA ALA A 174 -19.56 -8.58 0.37
C ALA A 174 -18.86 -9.07 -0.90
N ILE A 175 -18.83 -8.27 -1.97
CA ILE A 175 -18.09 -8.58 -3.20
C ILE A 175 -16.58 -8.58 -2.92
N ASP A 176 -16.07 -7.63 -2.16
CA ASP A 176 -14.67 -7.59 -1.73
C ASP A 176 -14.32 -8.84 -0.90
N ALA A 177 -15.12 -9.17 0.11
CA ALA A 177 -14.98 -10.38 0.93
C ALA A 177 -14.94 -11.65 0.07
N ALA A 178 -15.89 -11.79 -0.88
CA ALA A 178 -15.92 -12.92 -1.80
C ALA A 178 -14.67 -13.00 -2.68
N SER A 179 -14.15 -11.87 -3.13
CA SER A 179 -12.93 -11.81 -3.94
C SER A 179 -11.71 -12.37 -3.19
N PHE A 180 -11.57 -12.02 -1.90
CA PHE A 180 -10.54 -12.59 -1.03
C PHE A 180 -10.72 -14.08 -0.79
N MET A 181 -11.95 -14.55 -0.52
CA MET A 181 -12.22 -15.96 -0.31
C MET A 181 -11.91 -16.79 -1.56
N ILE A 182 -12.30 -16.33 -2.74
CA ILE A 182 -12.00 -16.97 -4.02
C ILE A 182 -10.49 -17.03 -4.26
N SER A 183 -9.79 -15.90 -4.09
CA SER A 183 -8.33 -15.82 -4.20
C SER A 183 -7.67 -16.79 -3.23
N GLY A 184 -8.07 -16.76 -1.97
CA GLY A 184 -7.55 -17.61 -0.92
C GLY A 184 -7.68 -19.10 -1.25
N PHE A 185 -8.86 -19.53 -1.69
CA PHE A 185 -9.11 -20.91 -2.14
C PHE A 185 -8.22 -21.29 -3.34
N MET A 186 -8.13 -20.42 -4.35
CA MET A 186 -7.31 -20.66 -5.53
C MET A 186 -5.83 -20.83 -5.17
N ILE A 187 -5.27 -19.96 -4.32
CA ILE A 187 -3.86 -20.01 -3.91
C ILE A 187 -3.60 -21.19 -2.99
N PHE A 188 -4.51 -21.49 -2.07
CA PHE A 188 -4.38 -22.63 -1.18
C PHE A 188 -4.33 -23.98 -1.93
N SER A 189 -4.95 -24.05 -3.13
CA SER A 189 -4.96 -25.28 -3.95
C SER A 189 -3.57 -25.75 -4.41
N PHE A 190 -2.58 -24.85 -4.48
CA PHE A 190 -1.19 -25.19 -4.82
C PHE A 190 -0.19 -24.99 -3.68
N ARG A 191 -0.64 -25.05 -2.42
CA ARG A 191 0.20 -24.93 -1.21
C ARG A 191 1.38 -25.92 -1.14
N HIS A 192 1.30 -27.03 -1.86
CA HIS A 192 2.35 -28.07 -1.93
C HIS A 192 3.60 -27.61 -2.70
N LEU A 193 3.50 -26.56 -3.52
CA LEU A 193 4.65 -26.03 -4.29
C LEU A 193 5.59 -25.15 -3.47
N THR A 194 5.16 -24.69 -2.29
CA THR A 194 5.98 -23.90 -1.40
C THR A 194 6.18 -24.66 -0.09
N PRO A 195 7.11 -25.63 -0.05
CA PRO A 195 7.38 -26.38 1.17
C PRO A 195 7.90 -25.48 2.28
N ARG A 196 7.82 -25.96 3.51
CA ARG A 196 8.36 -25.29 4.70
C ARG A 196 9.86 -25.10 4.54
N ALA A 197 10.37 -23.91 4.86
CA ALA A 197 11.81 -23.70 4.89
C ALA A 197 12.43 -24.43 6.10
N VAL A 198 13.64 -24.95 5.92
CA VAL A 198 14.45 -25.49 7.01
C VAL A 198 14.92 -24.31 7.88
N HIS A 199 14.77 -24.41 9.19
CA HIS A 199 15.05 -23.35 10.15
C HIS A 199 16.47 -22.78 10.03
N SER A 200 16.61 -21.44 10.07
CA SER A 200 17.87 -20.77 10.38
C SER A 200 18.15 -20.91 11.88
N GLU A 201 19.39 -21.17 12.25
CA GLU A 201 19.80 -21.35 13.67
C GLU A 201 19.80 -20.02 14.47
N ASN A 202 19.66 -18.88 13.82
CA ASN A 202 19.70 -17.57 14.47
C ASN A 202 18.37 -17.20 15.14
N THR A 203 18.43 -16.58 16.32
CA THR A 203 17.24 -16.03 16.98
C THR A 203 16.74 -14.80 16.22
N VAL A 204 15.43 -14.71 16.00
CA VAL A 204 14.75 -13.58 15.33
C VAL A 204 15.17 -12.21 15.90
N LEU A 205 15.37 -12.14 17.22
CA LEU A 205 15.75 -10.90 17.90
C LEU A 205 17.19 -10.45 17.58
N ALA A 206 18.13 -11.38 17.43
CA ALA A 206 19.51 -11.08 17.04
C ALA A 206 19.57 -10.55 15.60
N ASP A 207 18.79 -11.16 14.69
CA ASP A 207 18.66 -10.71 13.30
C ASP A 207 18.02 -9.33 13.20
N LEU A 208 16.99 -9.03 13.99
CA LEU A 208 16.37 -7.71 14.06
C LEU A 208 17.35 -6.64 14.57
N ARG A 209 18.09 -6.92 15.67
CA ARG A 209 19.07 -5.98 16.23
C ARG A 209 20.17 -5.65 15.22
N HIS A 210 20.70 -6.65 14.56
CA HIS A 210 21.73 -6.46 13.53
C HIS A 210 21.18 -5.66 12.35
N GLY A 211 19.98 -6.02 11.87
CA GLY A 211 19.29 -5.29 10.79
C GLY A 211 19.08 -3.81 11.12
N TRP A 212 18.66 -3.50 12.35
CA TRP A 212 18.53 -2.13 12.82
C TRP A 212 19.84 -1.35 12.79
N GLN A 213 20.93 -1.93 13.31
CA GLN A 213 22.24 -1.29 13.29
C GLN A 213 22.72 -0.98 11.87
N VAL A 214 22.50 -1.91 10.94
CA VAL A 214 22.82 -1.73 9.53
C VAL A 214 21.91 -0.66 8.90
N PHE A 215 20.62 -0.68 9.18
CA PHE A 215 19.67 0.31 8.65
C PHE A 215 20.07 1.75 9.04
N ILE A 216 20.35 2.00 10.33
CA ILE A 216 20.71 3.35 10.81
C ILE A 216 22.09 3.81 10.32
N SER A 217 22.95 2.90 9.85
CA SER A 217 24.24 3.27 9.26
C SER A 217 24.09 3.97 7.90
N PHE A 218 23.02 3.71 7.17
CA PHE A 218 22.70 4.37 5.90
C PHE A 218 21.89 5.65 6.13
N LYS A 219 22.59 6.77 6.40
CA LYS A 219 21.94 8.06 6.74
C LYS A 219 20.95 8.54 5.69
N TRP A 220 21.22 8.32 4.40
CA TRP A 220 20.32 8.70 3.32
C TRP A 220 19.01 7.90 3.36
N ILE A 221 19.04 6.61 3.73
CA ILE A 221 17.86 5.78 3.89
C ILE A 221 17.01 6.32 5.05
N VAL A 222 17.64 6.52 6.22
CA VAL A 222 16.92 7.02 7.41
C VAL A 222 16.23 8.36 7.12
N VAL A 223 16.94 9.30 6.48
CA VAL A 223 16.36 10.62 6.14
C VAL A 223 15.17 10.50 5.20
N LEU A 224 15.28 9.66 4.15
CA LEU A 224 14.20 9.48 3.19
C LEU A 224 13.02 8.71 3.78
N VAL A 225 13.27 7.70 4.59
CA VAL A 225 12.22 6.94 5.32
C VAL A 225 11.46 7.87 6.28
N LEU A 226 12.16 8.72 7.04
CA LEU A 226 11.50 9.70 7.90
C LEU A 226 10.68 10.71 7.09
N SER A 227 11.26 11.27 6.02
CA SER A 227 10.51 12.18 5.13
C SER A 227 9.26 11.49 4.58
N TRP A 228 9.39 10.28 4.05
CA TRP A 228 8.28 9.50 3.50
C TRP A 228 7.22 9.15 4.56
N SER A 229 7.61 8.85 5.79
CA SER A 229 6.68 8.62 6.92
C SER A 229 5.76 9.82 7.17
N PHE A 230 6.31 11.05 7.13
CA PHE A 230 5.50 12.26 7.26
C PHE A 230 4.59 12.46 6.03
N LEU A 231 5.07 12.16 4.82
CA LEU A 231 4.25 12.21 3.61
C LEU A 231 3.08 11.22 3.69
N VAL A 232 3.35 9.98 4.11
CA VAL A 232 2.31 8.94 4.29
C VAL A 232 1.33 9.31 5.40
N MET A 233 1.79 9.95 6.48
CA MET A 233 0.91 10.50 7.52
C MET A 233 -0.08 11.51 6.95
N CYS A 234 0.43 12.50 6.20
CA CYS A 234 -0.39 13.55 5.60
C CYS A 234 -1.33 12.99 4.53
N TRP A 235 -0.83 12.08 3.69
CA TRP A 235 -1.62 11.39 2.68
C TRP A 235 -2.76 10.58 3.31
N ALA A 236 -2.47 9.77 4.35
CA ALA A 236 -3.47 8.97 5.03
C ALA A 236 -4.57 9.83 5.68
N ALA A 237 -4.21 10.94 6.30
CA ALA A 237 -5.16 11.89 6.87
C ALA A 237 -6.05 12.52 5.79
N ALA A 238 -5.45 13.04 4.73
CA ALA A 238 -6.14 13.75 3.67
C ALA A 238 -7.02 12.82 2.83
N GLU A 239 -6.44 11.73 2.30
CA GLU A 239 -7.13 10.88 1.33
C GLU A 239 -8.06 9.86 1.99
N ASN A 240 -7.60 9.18 3.06
CA ASN A 240 -8.38 8.05 3.58
C ASN A 240 -9.48 8.49 4.57
N VAL A 241 -9.34 9.66 5.20
CA VAL A 241 -10.33 10.18 6.18
C VAL A 241 -11.07 11.39 5.65
N LEU A 242 -10.35 12.43 5.23
CA LEU A 242 -10.99 13.70 4.82
C LEU A 242 -11.53 13.65 3.39
N GLY A 243 -10.91 12.88 2.49
CA GLY A 243 -11.35 12.77 1.11
C GLY A 243 -12.78 12.27 0.93
N PRO A 244 -13.18 11.16 1.55
CA PRO A 244 -14.58 10.72 1.55
C PRO A 244 -15.54 11.77 2.12
N LEU A 245 -15.15 12.51 3.15
CA LEU A 245 -15.95 13.60 3.73
C LEU A 245 -16.15 14.73 2.71
N ILE A 246 -15.07 15.21 2.11
CA ILE A 246 -15.11 16.25 1.08
C ILE A 246 -15.98 15.82 -0.09
N ALA A 247 -15.90 14.54 -0.48
CA ALA A 247 -16.71 14.00 -1.56
C ALA A 247 -18.22 13.98 -1.21
N LEU A 248 -18.58 13.72 0.05
CA LEU A 248 -19.96 13.80 0.54
C LEU A 248 -20.48 15.24 0.60
N GLU A 249 -19.65 16.17 1.05
CA GLU A 249 -20.06 17.57 1.28
C GLU A 249 -20.11 18.40 0.00
N HIS A 250 -19.19 18.17 -0.94
CA HIS A 250 -19.00 19.04 -2.11
C HIS A 250 -19.31 18.38 -3.46
N PHE A 251 -19.46 17.03 -3.50
CA PHE A 251 -19.65 16.28 -4.75
C PHE A 251 -20.69 15.17 -4.60
N ASN A 252 -20.67 14.18 -5.48
CA ASN A 252 -21.61 13.05 -5.48
C ASN A 252 -21.11 11.86 -4.64
N GLY A 253 -20.54 12.11 -3.45
CA GLY A 253 -20.14 11.09 -2.49
C GLY A 253 -19.19 10.04 -3.07
N ALA A 254 -19.50 8.77 -2.83
CA ALA A 254 -18.67 7.63 -3.23
C ALA A 254 -18.35 7.59 -4.73
N LYS A 255 -19.29 7.98 -5.59
CA LYS A 255 -19.11 8.00 -7.03
C LYS A 255 -18.00 8.98 -7.47
N SER A 256 -18.00 10.18 -6.89
CA SER A 256 -16.95 11.17 -7.16
C SER A 256 -15.61 10.74 -6.57
N TRP A 257 -15.61 10.21 -5.35
CA TRP A 257 -14.38 9.76 -4.71
C TRP A 257 -13.72 8.59 -5.46
N SER A 258 -14.52 7.64 -5.95
CA SER A 258 -14.03 6.55 -6.79
C SER A 258 -13.32 7.04 -8.05
N LEU A 259 -13.79 8.13 -8.67
CA LEU A 259 -13.12 8.72 -9.84
C LEU A 259 -11.75 9.29 -9.47
N VAL A 260 -11.60 9.90 -8.29
CA VAL A 260 -10.31 10.41 -7.80
C VAL A 260 -9.32 9.26 -7.58
N ILE A 261 -9.73 8.21 -6.88
CA ILE A 261 -8.89 7.03 -6.62
C ILE A 261 -8.58 6.27 -7.92
N THR A 262 -9.53 6.23 -8.86
CA THR A 262 -9.29 5.65 -10.20
C THR A 262 -8.24 6.45 -10.97
N ALA A 263 -8.30 7.79 -10.92
CA ALA A 263 -7.32 8.66 -11.58
C ALA A 263 -5.91 8.46 -10.99
N GLU A 264 -5.77 8.35 -9.66
CA GLU A 264 -4.52 7.99 -8.99
C GLU A 264 -3.99 6.64 -9.46
N SER A 265 -4.87 5.63 -9.51
CA SER A 265 -4.49 4.27 -9.95
C SER A 265 -4.05 4.23 -11.43
N VAL A 266 -4.67 5.04 -12.31
CA VAL A 266 -4.19 5.24 -13.70
C VAL A 266 -2.82 5.91 -13.69
N GLY A 267 -2.60 6.88 -12.79
CA GLY A 267 -1.30 7.51 -12.58
C GLY A 267 -0.19 6.51 -12.27
N LEU A 268 -0.44 5.48 -11.44
CA LEU A 268 0.52 4.40 -11.17
C LEU A 268 0.97 3.69 -12.45
N ILE A 269 0.06 3.38 -13.37
CA ILE A 269 0.42 2.74 -14.65
C ILE A 269 1.28 3.69 -15.51
N VAL A 270 0.88 4.95 -15.61
CA VAL A 270 1.64 5.94 -16.38
C VAL A 270 3.03 6.16 -15.75
N GLY A 271 3.13 6.16 -14.42
CA GLY A 271 4.39 6.21 -13.68
C GLY A 271 5.33 5.07 -14.05
N SER A 272 4.83 3.83 -14.11
CA SER A 272 5.59 2.65 -14.54
C SER A 272 6.15 2.82 -15.96
N ILE A 273 5.34 3.33 -16.89
CA ILE A 273 5.78 3.58 -18.27
C ILE A 273 6.86 4.67 -18.33
N ILE A 274 6.69 5.74 -17.54
CA ILE A 274 7.67 6.83 -17.43
C ILE A 274 8.98 6.30 -16.85
N ALA A 275 8.93 5.49 -15.78
CA ALA A 275 10.11 4.91 -15.13
C ALA A 275 10.98 4.07 -16.07
N LEU A 276 10.37 3.42 -17.06
CA LEU A 276 11.12 2.67 -18.10
C LEU A 276 11.92 3.57 -19.05
N LYS A 277 11.47 4.81 -19.25
CA LYS A 277 12.02 5.72 -20.26
C LYS A 277 13.02 6.72 -19.69
N ILE A 278 12.87 7.12 -18.43
CA ILE A 278 13.71 8.14 -17.81
C ILE A 278 14.83 7.51 -16.97
N LYS A 279 15.99 8.17 -16.97
CA LYS A 279 17.14 7.83 -16.14
C LYS A 279 17.67 9.11 -15.50
N PRO A 280 17.04 9.57 -14.39
CA PRO A 280 17.46 10.80 -13.76
C PRO A 280 18.90 10.68 -13.25
N LYS A 281 19.72 11.70 -13.50
CA LYS A 281 21.12 11.74 -13.03
C LYS A 281 21.20 11.63 -11.50
N TYR A 282 20.29 12.30 -10.80
CA TYR A 282 20.18 12.30 -9.33
C TYR A 282 18.81 11.73 -8.92
N PRO A 283 18.68 10.39 -8.83
CA PRO A 283 17.36 9.74 -8.64
C PRO A 283 16.67 10.14 -7.34
N LEU A 284 17.40 10.19 -6.22
CA LEU A 284 16.80 10.52 -4.92
C LEU A 284 16.30 11.98 -4.86
N ARG A 285 17.07 12.90 -5.45
CA ARG A 285 16.65 14.29 -5.61
C ARG A 285 15.40 14.41 -6.48
N PHE A 286 15.36 13.66 -7.59
CA PHE A 286 14.22 13.64 -8.49
C PHE A 286 12.95 13.13 -7.77
N LEU A 287 13.08 12.05 -6.98
CA LEU A 287 11.97 11.50 -6.20
C LEU A 287 11.42 12.51 -5.19
N GLN A 288 12.30 13.16 -4.43
CA GLN A 288 11.87 14.17 -3.46
C GLN A 288 11.18 15.37 -4.13
N LEU A 289 11.70 15.83 -5.27
CA LEU A 289 11.04 16.91 -6.02
C LEU A 289 9.68 16.46 -6.57
N SER A 290 9.56 15.24 -7.08
CA SER A 290 8.27 14.72 -7.54
C SER A 290 7.24 14.60 -6.42
N SER A 291 7.67 14.43 -5.16
CA SER A 291 6.76 14.34 -4.00
C SER A 291 5.96 15.62 -3.73
N PHE A 292 6.32 16.77 -4.33
CA PHE A 292 5.47 17.95 -4.30
C PHE A 292 4.10 17.75 -4.99
N THR A 293 3.94 16.71 -5.80
CA THR A 293 2.61 16.33 -6.33
C THR A 293 1.64 15.95 -5.20
N LEU A 294 2.11 15.32 -4.11
CA LEU A 294 1.29 15.09 -2.93
C LEU A 294 0.87 16.40 -2.26
N THR A 295 1.79 17.35 -2.13
CA THR A 295 1.47 18.68 -1.60
C THR A 295 0.38 19.35 -2.45
N PHE A 296 0.52 19.28 -3.77
CA PHE A 296 -0.46 19.82 -4.72
C PHE A 296 -1.81 19.11 -4.59
N TYR A 297 -1.81 17.78 -4.48
CA TYR A 297 -3.03 16.99 -4.30
C TYR A 297 -3.78 17.39 -3.01
N ILE A 298 -3.10 17.44 -1.87
CA ILE A 298 -3.69 17.89 -0.59
C ILE A 298 -4.19 19.33 -0.69
N PHE A 299 -3.43 20.22 -1.34
CA PHE A 299 -3.82 21.61 -1.54
C PHE A 299 -5.10 21.76 -2.35
N THR A 300 -5.29 20.96 -3.40
CA THR A 300 -6.52 20.98 -4.22
C THR A 300 -7.76 20.53 -3.47
N MET A 301 -7.59 19.67 -2.44
CA MET A 301 -8.66 19.21 -1.58
C MET A 301 -9.10 20.28 -0.55
N ALA A 302 -8.24 21.23 -0.20
CA ALA A 302 -8.55 22.27 0.77
C ALA A 302 -9.67 23.21 0.30
N LYS A 303 -9.67 23.55 -1.01
CA LYS A 303 -10.78 24.28 -1.65
C LYS A 303 -11.30 23.48 -2.86
N PRO A 304 -12.25 22.57 -2.62
CA PRO A 304 -12.70 21.63 -3.64
C PRO A 304 -13.66 22.29 -4.65
N GLN A 305 -13.11 23.11 -5.56
CA GLN A 305 -13.89 23.81 -6.58
C GLN A 305 -14.26 22.91 -7.75
N SER A 306 -13.43 21.94 -8.09
CA SER A 306 -13.61 21.06 -9.23
C SER A 306 -13.09 19.64 -8.94
N LEU A 307 -13.95 18.66 -9.14
CA LEU A 307 -13.58 17.24 -9.06
C LEU A 307 -12.45 16.89 -10.06
N PHE A 308 -12.46 17.50 -11.24
CA PHE A 308 -11.43 17.29 -12.26
C PHE A 308 -10.04 17.72 -11.78
N VAL A 309 -9.94 18.86 -11.08
CA VAL A 309 -8.66 19.34 -10.54
C VAL A 309 -8.10 18.40 -9.48
N ILE A 310 -8.96 17.91 -8.58
CA ILE A 310 -8.58 16.93 -7.54
C ILE A 310 -8.14 15.63 -8.20
N ALA A 311 -8.92 15.10 -9.16
CA ALA A 311 -8.61 13.85 -9.86
C ALA A 311 -7.30 13.98 -10.67
N PHE A 312 -7.06 15.13 -11.31
CA PHE A 312 -5.81 15.37 -12.01
C PHE A 312 -4.60 15.45 -11.07
N ALA A 313 -4.76 16.10 -9.92
CA ALA A 313 -3.71 16.13 -8.89
C ALA A 313 -3.42 14.72 -8.32
N ALA A 314 -4.47 13.93 -8.06
CA ALA A 314 -4.34 12.53 -7.66
C ALA A 314 -3.64 11.68 -8.74
N PHE A 315 -3.96 11.87 -10.01
CA PHE A 315 -3.27 11.23 -11.13
C PHE A 315 -1.77 11.54 -11.14
N LEU A 316 -1.38 12.81 -10.97
CA LEU A 316 0.03 13.20 -10.88
C LEU A 316 0.73 12.57 -9.66
N PHE A 317 0.03 12.50 -8.53
CA PHE A 317 0.54 11.85 -7.34
C PHE A 317 0.70 10.33 -7.55
N GLY A 318 -0.24 9.67 -8.22
CA GLY A 318 -0.13 8.27 -8.62
C GLY A 318 1.11 7.98 -9.48
N ILE A 319 1.44 8.86 -10.45
CA ILE A 319 2.70 8.78 -11.20
C ILE A 319 3.90 8.80 -10.24
N THR A 320 3.90 9.72 -9.29
CA THR A 320 4.98 9.86 -8.31
C THR A 320 5.13 8.63 -7.42
N LEU A 321 4.03 8.03 -6.96
CA LEU A 321 4.05 6.81 -6.15
C LEU A 321 4.78 5.65 -6.85
N ASP A 322 4.51 5.43 -8.12
CA ASP A 322 5.17 4.35 -8.87
C ASP A 322 6.65 4.66 -9.16
N LEU A 323 6.97 5.93 -9.50
CA LEU A 323 8.36 6.38 -9.65
C LEU A 323 9.14 6.14 -8.34
N TRP A 324 8.55 6.45 -7.18
CA TRP A 324 9.14 6.15 -5.88
C TRP A 324 9.45 4.67 -5.73
N GLY A 325 8.46 3.79 -5.95
CA GLY A 325 8.67 2.35 -5.86
C GLY A 325 9.81 1.85 -6.75
N THR A 326 9.85 2.31 -7.98
CA THR A 326 10.85 1.85 -8.97
C THR A 326 12.27 2.35 -8.67
N PHE A 327 12.45 3.66 -8.48
CA PHE A 327 13.80 4.22 -8.29
C PHE A 327 14.34 3.99 -6.88
N TRP A 328 13.48 3.97 -5.85
CA TRP A 328 13.84 3.61 -4.49
C TRP A 328 14.39 2.19 -4.42
N ASN A 329 13.64 1.21 -4.93
CA ASN A 329 14.10 -0.18 -4.97
C ASN A 329 15.40 -0.33 -5.75
N THR A 330 15.58 0.41 -6.83
CA THR A 330 16.82 0.40 -7.61
C THR A 330 17.99 0.97 -6.80
N ALA A 331 17.80 2.08 -6.08
CA ALA A 331 18.83 2.67 -5.24
C ALA A 331 19.22 1.73 -4.09
N MET A 332 18.22 1.15 -3.41
CA MET A 332 18.42 0.15 -2.35
C MET A 332 19.25 -1.05 -2.85
N GLN A 333 18.85 -1.66 -3.97
CA GLN A 333 19.53 -2.82 -4.54
C GLN A 333 20.94 -2.54 -5.00
N LYS A 334 21.26 -1.30 -5.39
CA LYS A 334 22.59 -0.92 -5.84
C LYS A 334 23.53 -0.50 -4.72
N LYS A 335 23.01 0.15 -3.66
CA LYS A 335 23.83 0.74 -2.58
C LYS A 335 23.90 -0.12 -1.32
N VAL A 336 22.91 -0.96 -1.08
CA VAL A 336 22.90 -1.82 0.10
C VAL A 336 23.49 -3.19 -0.28
N PRO A 337 24.46 -3.73 0.49
CA PRO A 337 25.01 -5.07 0.26
C PRO A 337 23.92 -6.13 0.27
N ARG A 338 24.00 -7.13 -0.62
CA ARG A 338 22.97 -8.16 -0.80
C ARG A 338 22.67 -8.95 0.45
N GLU A 339 23.69 -9.17 1.28
CA GLU A 339 23.64 -9.96 2.53
C GLU A 339 22.74 -9.31 3.59
N VAL A 340 22.58 -7.98 3.54
CA VAL A 340 21.81 -7.20 4.52
C VAL A 340 20.59 -6.51 3.92
N LEU A 341 20.43 -6.56 2.59
CA LEU A 341 19.38 -5.85 1.85
C LEU A 341 17.96 -6.18 2.36
N SER A 342 17.66 -7.45 2.61
CA SER A 342 16.35 -7.87 3.10
C SER A 342 16.04 -7.31 4.50
N ARG A 343 17.03 -7.23 5.37
CA ARG A 343 16.90 -6.67 6.71
C ARG A 343 16.67 -5.16 6.66
N VAL A 344 17.46 -4.45 5.85
CA VAL A 344 17.30 -3.00 5.65
C VAL A 344 15.94 -2.69 5.04
N ALA A 345 15.49 -3.46 4.04
CA ALA A 345 14.18 -3.29 3.41
C ALA A 345 13.01 -3.54 4.38
N SER A 346 13.16 -4.42 5.37
CA SER A 346 12.14 -4.62 6.41
C SER A 346 11.99 -3.38 7.30
N PHE A 347 13.10 -2.77 7.73
CA PHE A 347 13.07 -1.53 8.51
C PHE A 347 12.62 -0.32 7.71
N ASP A 348 12.95 -0.27 6.41
CA ASP A 348 12.42 0.72 5.47
C ASP A 348 10.90 0.64 5.40
N ALA A 349 10.33 -0.53 5.14
CA ALA A 349 8.89 -0.71 5.04
C ALA A 349 8.15 -0.33 6.34
N MET A 350 8.68 -0.74 7.49
CA MET A 350 8.12 -0.37 8.80
C MET A 350 8.24 1.13 9.07
N GLY A 351 9.42 1.69 8.86
CA GLY A 351 9.68 3.11 9.07
C GLY A 351 8.84 3.99 8.17
N SER A 352 8.71 3.63 6.91
CA SER A 352 7.91 4.36 5.92
C SER A 352 6.42 4.44 6.25
N MET A 353 5.87 3.45 6.97
CA MET A 353 4.47 3.39 7.38
C MET A 353 4.23 3.80 8.84
N MET A 354 5.29 4.11 9.59
CA MET A 354 5.27 4.31 11.05
C MET A 354 4.29 5.40 11.49
N PHE A 355 4.20 6.51 10.77
CA PHE A 355 3.34 7.64 11.13
C PHE A 355 1.94 7.58 10.50
N ARG A 356 1.66 6.58 9.65
CA ARG A 356 0.33 6.42 9.04
C ARG A 356 -0.82 6.34 10.06
N PRO A 357 -0.71 5.55 11.15
CA PRO A 357 -1.76 5.50 12.18
C PRO A 357 -2.01 6.86 12.84
N ILE A 358 -0.95 7.66 13.03
CA ILE A 358 -1.07 9.00 13.60
C ILE A 358 -1.90 9.88 12.68
N GLY A 359 -1.58 9.90 11.36
CA GLY A 359 -2.35 10.65 10.37
C GLY A 359 -3.84 10.30 10.38
N LEU A 360 -4.15 9.00 10.40
CA LEU A 360 -5.53 8.50 10.47
C LEU A 360 -6.26 8.93 11.75
N ALA A 361 -5.56 8.88 12.90
CA ALA A 361 -6.15 9.21 14.20
C ALA A 361 -6.39 10.71 14.40
N ILE A 362 -5.47 11.58 13.92
CA ILE A 362 -5.56 13.03 14.11
C ILE A 362 -6.43 13.73 13.07
N ALA A 363 -6.74 13.07 11.94
CA ALA A 363 -7.41 13.69 10.81
C ALA A 363 -8.74 14.36 11.22
N ALA A 364 -9.62 13.62 11.85
CA ALA A 364 -10.92 14.13 12.23
C ALA A 364 -10.89 15.09 13.44
N PRO A 365 -10.18 14.82 14.56
CA PRO A 365 -10.10 15.77 15.67
C PRO A 365 -9.50 17.11 15.27
N LEU A 366 -8.41 17.11 14.49
CA LEU A 366 -7.77 18.36 14.10
C LEU A 366 -8.54 19.10 13.00
N SER A 367 -9.22 18.39 12.10
CA SER A 367 -10.13 19.04 11.14
C SER A 367 -11.35 19.64 11.81
N ALA A 368 -11.85 19.06 12.90
CA ALA A 368 -12.92 19.65 13.71
C ALA A 368 -12.46 20.92 14.43
N LEU A 369 -11.20 20.97 14.89
CA LEU A 369 -10.63 22.11 15.61
C LEU A 369 -10.28 23.29 14.69
N PHE A 370 -9.62 23.02 13.56
CA PHE A 370 -9.09 24.05 12.66
C PHE A 370 -9.99 24.32 11.45
N GLY A 371 -11.01 23.50 11.21
CA GLY A 371 -11.73 23.40 9.94
C GLY A 371 -10.97 22.54 8.93
N ILE A 372 -11.71 21.84 8.06
CA ILE A 372 -11.13 20.91 7.04
C ILE A 372 -10.14 21.65 6.13
N GLU A 373 -10.51 22.83 5.65
CA GLU A 373 -9.68 23.68 4.76
C GLU A 373 -8.32 23.99 5.38
N ASN A 374 -8.32 24.59 6.58
CA ASN A 374 -7.09 25.01 7.26
C ASN A 374 -6.22 23.82 7.66
N PHE A 375 -6.85 22.71 8.07
CA PHE A 375 -6.10 21.51 8.41
C PHE A 375 -5.41 20.89 7.18
N LEU A 376 -6.06 20.87 6.02
CA LEU A 376 -5.43 20.43 4.79
C LEU A 376 -4.26 21.34 4.37
N TYR A 377 -4.35 22.67 4.58
CA TYR A 377 -3.20 23.56 4.38
C TYR A 377 -2.05 23.26 5.36
N ILE A 378 -2.35 22.92 6.60
CA ILE A 378 -1.32 22.49 7.56
C ILE A 378 -0.66 21.20 7.09
N LEU A 379 -1.43 20.20 6.64
CA LEU A 379 -0.89 18.95 6.08
C LEU A 379 -0.02 19.22 4.86
N ALA A 380 -0.47 20.07 3.93
CA ALA A 380 0.35 20.48 2.78
C ALA A 380 1.65 21.17 3.22
N GLY A 381 1.60 22.03 4.23
CA GLY A 381 2.79 22.65 4.83
C GLY A 381 3.75 21.64 5.44
N VAL A 382 3.25 20.63 6.16
CA VAL A 382 4.05 19.52 6.71
C VAL A 382 4.75 18.75 5.60
N THR A 383 4.07 18.46 4.48
CA THR A 383 4.72 17.78 3.33
C THR A 383 5.84 18.63 2.73
N VAL A 384 5.64 19.93 2.57
CA VAL A 384 6.70 20.86 2.09
C VAL A 384 7.91 20.83 3.02
N VAL A 385 7.69 20.91 4.33
CA VAL A 385 8.77 20.88 5.32
C VAL A 385 9.52 19.55 5.28
N ALA A 386 8.79 18.41 5.27
CA ALA A 386 9.40 17.09 5.23
C ALA A 386 10.27 16.89 3.97
N ILE A 387 9.76 17.30 2.79
CA ILE A 387 10.50 17.25 1.52
C ILE A 387 11.74 18.13 1.60
N THR A 388 11.60 19.39 2.05
CA THR A 388 12.69 20.36 2.07
C THR A 388 13.79 19.96 3.05
N LEU A 389 13.44 19.49 4.26
CA LEU A 389 14.40 19.03 5.24
C LEU A 389 15.23 17.83 4.75
N SER A 390 14.64 16.95 3.93
CA SER A 390 15.38 15.83 3.36
C SER A 390 16.58 16.25 2.50
N PHE A 391 16.49 17.44 1.88
CA PHE A 391 17.59 18.02 1.09
C PHE A 391 18.76 18.54 1.92
N LEU A 392 18.69 18.57 3.26
CA LEU A 392 19.86 18.84 4.11
C LEU A 392 20.90 17.72 3.99
N ASN A 393 20.49 16.50 3.66
CA ASN A 393 21.39 15.40 3.42
C ASN A 393 22.06 15.52 2.03
N LYS A 394 23.41 15.52 2.00
CA LYS A 394 24.18 15.65 0.77
C LYS A 394 24.00 14.46 -0.19
N GLU A 395 23.84 13.24 0.35
CA GLU A 395 23.62 12.03 -0.46
C GLU A 395 22.26 12.09 -1.18
N VAL A 396 21.21 12.59 -0.51
CA VAL A 396 19.89 12.78 -1.13
C VAL A 396 19.96 13.74 -2.30
N ARG A 397 20.78 14.80 -2.20
CA ARG A 397 20.93 15.79 -3.28
C ARG A 397 21.77 15.32 -4.46
N ASN A 398 22.85 14.58 -4.18
CA ASN A 398 23.95 14.41 -5.13
C ASN A 398 24.22 12.96 -5.54
N MET A 399 23.54 11.96 -4.94
CA MET A 399 23.74 10.56 -5.30
C MET A 399 23.33 10.31 -6.75
N SER A 400 24.29 9.88 -7.58
CA SER A 400 24.06 9.57 -8.99
C SER A 400 23.92 8.05 -9.21
N PHE A 401 23.28 7.65 -10.32
CA PHE A 401 23.24 6.23 -10.72
C PHE A 401 24.59 5.70 -11.18
N GLU A 402 25.51 6.56 -11.62
CA GLU A 402 26.86 6.19 -12.05
C GLU A 402 27.74 5.84 -10.85
N ASP A 403 27.64 6.60 -9.74
CA ASP A 403 28.32 6.31 -8.47
C ASP A 403 27.87 4.97 -7.87
N LEU A 404 26.65 4.51 -8.26
CA LEU A 404 26.08 3.24 -7.81
C LEU A 404 26.79 1.99 -8.38
N GLY A 405 27.65 2.13 -9.40
CA GLY A 405 28.38 1.02 -10.03
C GLY A 405 29.85 0.86 -9.56
N ASN A 406 30.44 1.90 -9.00
CA ASN A 406 31.88 1.92 -8.69
C ASN A 406 32.22 1.39 -7.29
N ASP A 407 31.33 1.55 -6.29
CA ASP A 407 31.58 1.09 -4.91
C ASP A 407 31.65 -0.44 -4.76
N GLN A 408 31.02 -1.22 -5.68
CA GLN A 408 31.15 -2.68 -5.65
C GLN A 408 32.51 -3.20 -6.16
N LYS A 409 33.29 -2.37 -6.85
CA LYS A 409 34.66 -2.73 -7.29
C LYS A 409 35.72 -2.46 -6.23
N SER A 410 35.45 -1.59 -5.26
CA SER A 410 36.39 -1.25 -4.18
C SER A 410 36.31 -2.17 -2.94
N LEU A 411 35.28 -3.04 -2.89
CA LEU A 411 35.06 -4.02 -1.81
C LEU A 411 35.42 -5.47 -2.23
N ARG A 412 36.04 -5.64 -3.40
CA ARG A 412 36.73 -6.87 -3.84
C ARG A 412 38.24 -6.65 -3.73
#